data_4f2ef9ccc1fac8ea71f19c087ada2b7e
#
_entry.id   4f2ef9ccc1fac8ea71f19c087ada2b7e
#
_cell.length_a   1.000
_cell.length_b   1.000
_cell.length_c   1.000
_cell.angle_alpha   90.00
_cell.angle_beta   90.00
_cell.angle_gamma   90.00
#
_symmetry.space_group_name_H-M   'P 1'
#
loop_
_entity.id
_entity.type
_entity.pdbx_description
1 polymer ?
#
loop_
_entity_poly.entity_id
_entity_poly.type
_entity_poly.pdbx_seq_one_letter_code
_entity_poly.pdbx_strand_id
1 'polypeptide(L)'
;MLPIVPVGRLILSAAGQRAPYSSVHVVQQVTKAMGYTTVERGTLNTTSYCLYFKYGDSFISPFHDIPMLADEANRTYNMVVEIPRWTNAKMEMSTKEPLNPIRQDIKEGNLRYVKNCFPYHGYIWNYGAIPQTWEDPGFIDTNTNCKGDNDPIDICEIGYRVAKRGDVIRVKILGIMALVDEGETDWKLLAIDVNDPLAKDLNDVQDIEKHMPGMIEATFEWFRIYKIPDGKPGNRFAFNGEAKNREFAERIIAETHNHWKALMQRTDTSPINSSTTTLEGNPHLMSQQEAESVVTSAPVPGPGAGQDAAIDKWYYVTVK
;
A
#
# COMPACT_ATOMS: atom_id res chain seq x y z
N MET A 1 -9.87 -74.57 3.37
CA MET A 1 -9.42 -74.49 1.95
C MET A 1 -10.60 -73.98 1.15
N LEU A 2 -10.59 -72.72 0.76
CA LEU A 2 -11.56 -72.11 -0.14
C LEU A 2 -10.82 -71.70 -1.41
N PRO A 3 -11.38 -71.86 -2.59
CA PRO A 3 -10.66 -71.69 -3.86
C PRO A 3 -10.56 -70.20 -4.25
N ILE A 4 -9.40 -69.88 -4.80
CA ILE A 4 -9.07 -68.58 -5.38
C ILE A 4 -9.74 -68.46 -6.74
N VAL A 5 -10.53 -67.38 -6.95
CA VAL A 5 -11.13 -67.07 -8.28
C VAL A 5 -10.23 -66.00 -8.93
N PRO A 6 -9.84 -66.15 -10.21
CA PRO A 6 -9.01 -65.16 -10.91
C PRO A 6 -9.87 -63.99 -11.41
N VAL A 7 -9.39 -62.79 -11.12
CA VAL A 7 -9.98 -61.54 -11.60
C VAL A 7 -9.57 -61.29 -13.04
N GLY A 8 -10.57 -61.31 -13.97
CA GLY A 8 -10.39 -61.00 -15.35
C GLY A 8 -10.04 -59.54 -15.61
N ARG A 9 -9.05 -59.32 -16.46
CA ARG A 9 -8.67 -58.00 -16.98
C ARG A 9 -9.76 -57.52 -17.99
N LEU A 10 -10.46 -56.46 -17.60
CA LEU A 10 -11.30 -55.71 -18.57
C LEU A 10 -10.43 -54.63 -19.20
N ILE A 11 -10.12 -54.75 -20.48
CA ILE A 11 -9.51 -53.72 -21.30
C ILE A 11 -10.66 -52.88 -21.85
N LEU A 12 -10.85 -51.69 -21.32
CA LEU A 12 -11.72 -50.65 -21.90
C LEU A 12 -10.84 -49.66 -22.66
N SER A 13 -10.83 -49.76 -23.98
CA SER A 13 -10.34 -48.75 -24.89
C SER A 13 -11.41 -47.64 -24.98
N ALA A 14 -11.17 -46.53 -24.33
CA ALA A 14 -11.94 -45.31 -24.55
C ALA A 14 -11.08 -44.35 -25.36
N ALA A 15 -11.25 -44.30 -26.65
CA ALA A 15 -10.79 -43.20 -27.50
C ALA A 15 -11.69 -42.00 -27.21
N GLY A 16 -11.32 -41.20 -26.20
CA GLY A 16 -11.92 -39.93 -25.96
C GLY A 16 -11.23 -38.83 -26.77
N GLN A 17 -11.92 -38.34 -27.80
CA GLN A 17 -11.53 -37.13 -28.51
C GLN A 17 -11.41 -35.98 -27.53
N ARG A 18 -10.20 -35.48 -27.36
CA ARG A 18 -9.97 -34.19 -26.66
C ARG A 18 -10.52 -33.08 -27.54
N ALA A 19 -11.58 -32.43 -27.09
CA ALA A 19 -11.99 -31.15 -27.65
C ALA A 19 -10.82 -30.18 -27.60
N PRO A 20 -10.59 -29.35 -28.62
CA PRO A 20 -9.56 -28.36 -28.60
C PRO A 20 -9.89 -27.33 -27.49
N TYR A 21 -8.98 -27.13 -26.60
CA TYR A 21 -9.03 -25.95 -25.69
C TYR A 21 -9.15 -24.73 -26.60
N SER A 22 -10.31 -24.10 -26.58
CA SER A 22 -10.46 -22.77 -27.15
C SER A 22 -9.48 -21.87 -26.39
N SER A 23 -8.56 -21.31 -27.15
CA SER A 23 -7.70 -20.24 -26.69
C SER A 23 -8.60 -19.14 -26.18
N VAL A 24 -8.77 -19.06 -24.84
CA VAL A 24 -9.30 -17.89 -24.18
C VAL A 24 -8.27 -16.82 -24.51
N HIS A 25 -8.60 -15.96 -25.47
CA HIS A 25 -7.91 -14.72 -25.67
C HIS A 25 -8.16 -13.92 -24.38
N VAL A 26 -7.19 -14.00 -23.45
CA VAL A 26 -7.05 -13.01 -22.40
C VAL A 26 -6.81 -11.72 -23.17
N VAL A 27 -7.88 -10.96 -23.36
CA VAL A 27 -7.80 -9.57 -23.74
C VAL A 27 -7.08 -8.93 -22.57
N GLN A 28 -5.76 -8.79 -22.68
CA GLN A 28 -5.01 -7.82 -21.91
C GLN A 28 -5.64 -6.47 -22.25
N GLN A 29 -6.65 -6.07 -21.50
CA GLN A 29 -6.95 -4.67 -21.36
C GLN A 29 -5.70 -4.07 -20.74
N VAL A 30 -4.84 -3.55 -21.61
CA VAL A 30 -3.82 -2.58 -21.24
C VAL A 30 -4.61 -1.43 -20.63
N THR A 31 -4.75 -1.45 -19.29
CA THR A 31 -5.19 -0.28 -18.55
C THR A 31 -4.21 0.79 -18.95
N LYS A 32 -4.71 1.76 -19.72
CA LYS A 32 -3.96 2.94 -20.09
C LYS A 32 -3.54 3.52 -18.75
N ALA A 33 -2.26 3.38 -18.41
CA ALA A 33 -1.71 3.95 -17.20
C ALA A 33 -2.20 5.40 -17.16
N MET A 34 -2.61 5.90 -15.98
CA MET A 34 -3.22 7.23 -15.82
C MET A 34 -2.25 8.38 -16.14
N GLY A 35 -1.26 8.17 -17.01
CA GLY A 35 -0.24 9.14 -17.37
C GLY A 35 0.86 9.28 -16.31
N TYR A 36 0.75 8.59 -15.17
CA TYR A 36 1.81 8.54 -14.16
C TYR A 36 2.89 7.54 -14.55
N THR A 37 4.13 7.95 -14.41
CA THR A 37 5.33 7.11 -14.62
C THR A 37 6.32 7.38 -13.50
N THR A 38 7.32 6.51 -13.37
CA THR A 38 8.33 6.63 -12.31
C THR A 38 9.74 6.65 -12.89
N VAL A 39 10.63 7.31 -12.17
CA VAL A 39 12.07 7.41 -12.48
C VAL A 39 12.86 6.93 -11.27
N GLU A 40 13.60 5.84 -11.43
CA GLU A 40 14.48 5.31 -10.39
C GLU A 40 15.81 6.10 -10.34
N ARG A 41 16.26 6.36 -9.12
CA ARG A 41 17.57 6.94 -8.83
C ARG A 41 18.23 6.14 -7.70
N GLY A 42 19.54 6.20 -7.64
CA GLY A 42 20.30 5.39 -6.68
C GLY A 42 20.25 3.89 -7.00
N THR A 43 20.67 3.09 -6.05
CA THR A 43 20.80 1.64 -6.21
C THR A 43 19.75 0.92 -5.35
N LEU A 44 18.94 0.06 -5.96
CA LEU A 44 17.95 -0.74 -5.24
C LEU A 44 18.58 -1.57 -4.11
N ASN A 45 17.91 -1.70 -3.00
CA ASN A 45 18.36 -2.32 -1.75
C ASN A 45 19.57 -1.60 -1.12
N THR A 46 19.67 -0.30 -1.32
CA THR A 46 20.62 0.58 -0.61
C THR A 46 19.92 1.83 -0.12
N THR A 47 20.56 2.55 0.78
CA THR A 47 20.04 3.82 1.31
C THR A 47 20.01 4.94 0.28
N SER A 48 20.61 4.76 -0.90
CA SER A 48 20.58 5.73 -1.98
C SER A 48 19.36 5.62 -2.90
N TYR A 49 18.62 4.49 -2.83
CA TYR A 49 17.47 4.25 -3.72
C TYR A 49 16.35 5.23 -3.46
N CYS A 50 15.82 5.83 -4.53
CA CYS A 50 14.61 6.62 -4.52
C CYS A 50 13.85 6.50 -5.86
N LEU A 51 12.53 6.57 -5.77
CA LEU A 51 11.62 6.47 -6.90
C LEU A 51 10.83 7.77 -7.00
N TYR A 52 11.14 8.58 -8.01
CA TYR A 52 10.45 9.83 -8.32
C TYR A 52 9.29 9.60 -9.27
N PHE A 53 8.33 10.52 -9.26
CA PHE A 53 7.11 10.43 -10.06
C PHE A 53 7.08 11.48 -11.16
N LYS A 54 6.43 11.14 -12.27
CA LYS A 54 6.11 12.05 -13.37
C LYS A 54 4.63 11.91 -13.76
N TYR A 55 4.07 13.01 -14.22
CA TYR A 55 2.82 13.03 -14.96
C TYR A 55 3.10 13.59 -16.35
N GLY A 56 2.94 12.76 -17.39
CA GLY A 56 3.50 13.07 -18.71
C GLY A 56 5.03 13.25 -18.62
N ASP A 57 5.49 14.44 -19.05
CA ASP A 57 6.93 14.78 -19.00
C ASP A 57 7.35 15.52 -17.72
N SER A 58 6.40 15.95 -16.89
CA SER A 58 6.66 16.77 -15.71
C SER A 58 6.90 15.94 -14.46
N PHE A 59 7.95 16.27 -13.69
CA PHE A 59 8.13 15.71 -12.35
C PHE A 59 7.09 16.25 -11.40
N ILE A 60 6.61 15.39 -10.50
CA ILE A 60 5.56 15.68 -9.52
C ILE A 60 5.88 15.07 -8.16
N SER A 61 5.26 15.61 -7.11
CA SER A 61 5.19 14.96 -5.80
C SER A 61 4.04 13.95 -5.78
N PRO A 62 4.28 12.66 -5.49
CA PRO A 62 3.20 11.70 -5.30
C PRO A 62 2.31 12.04 -4.10
N PHE A 63 2.83 12.77 -3.12
CA PHE A 63 2.10 13.19 -1.93
C PHE A 63 1.17 14.38 -2.20
N HIS A 64 1.65 15.40 -2.93
CA HIS A 64 0.96 16.68 -3.05
C HIS A 64 0.31 16.93 -4.40
N ASP A 65 0.83 16.36 -5.49
CA ASP A 65 0.41 16.66 -6.87
C ASP A 65 -0.54 15.62 -7.47
N ILE A 66 -0.60 14.40 -6.91
CA ILE A 66 -1.60 13.41 -7.33
C ILE A 66 -2.91 13.73 -6.60
N PRO A 67 -4.03 13.97 -7.31
CA PRO A 67 -5.30 14.23 -6.65
C PRO A 67 -5.75 13.06 -5.76
N MET A 68 -6.25 13.34 -4.57
CA MET A 68 -6.84 12.33 -3.67
C MET A 68 -7.96 11.55 -4.37
N LEU A 69 -8.90 12.26 -4.99
CA LEU A 69 -10.00 11.66 -5.74
C LEU A 69 -9.61 11.42 -7.20
N ALA A 70 -9.77 10.20 -7.66
CA ALA A 70 -9.65 9.82 -9.07
C ALA A 70 -10.94 10.10 -9.85
N ASP A 71 -12.09 9.94 -9.20
CA ASP A 71 -13.41 10.19 -9.72
C ASP A 71 -14.35 10.57 -8.57
N GLU A 72 -14.78 11.82 -8.54
CA GLU A 72 -15.64 12.35 -7.48
C GLU A 72 -17.06 11.75 -7.55
N ALA A 73 -17.60 11.58 -8.75
CA ALA A 73 -18.96 11.08 -8.95
C ALA A 73 -19.12 9.64 -8.47
N ASN A 74 -18.09 8.81 -8.69
CA ASN A 74 -18.05 7.39 -8.27
C ASN A 74 -17.34 7.19 -6.94
N ARG A 75 -16.87 8.26 -6.29
CA ARG A 75 -16.10 8.22 -5.02
C ARG A 75 -14.98 7.18 -5.06
N THR A 76 -14.18 7.24 -6.13
CA THR A 76 -12.96 6.46 -6.25
C THR A 76 -11.74 7.32 -5.93
N TYR A 77 -10.77 6.71 -5.30
CA TYR A 77 -9.58 7.39 -4.79
C TYR A 77 -8.35 6.94 -5.56
N ASN A 78 -7.33 7.79 -5.63
CA ASN A 78 -6.01 7.38 -6.06
C ASN A 78 -5.25 6.80 -4.86
N MET A 79 -4.60 5.66 -5.06
CA MET A 79 -3.66 5.07 -4.13
C MET A 79 -2.28 5.05 -4.79
N VAL A 80 -1.27 5.51 -4.09
CA VAL A 80 0.13 5.33 -4.47
C VAL A 80 0.62 4.05 -3.80
N VAL A 81 1.02 3.07 -4.62
CA VAL A 81 1.53 1.79 -4.11
C VAL A 81 3.00 1.95 -3.71
N GLU A 82 3.30 1.75 -2.46
CA GLU A 82 4.65 1.80 -1.90
C GLU A 82 5.25 0.41 -1.77
N ILE A 83 4.46 -0.54 -1.30
CA ILE A 83 4.89 -1.90 -0.97
C ILE A 83 3.98 -2.90 -1.69
N PRO A 84 4.48 -3.56 -2.74
CA PRO A 84 3.76 -4.64 -3.39
C PRO A 84 3.50 -5.80 -2.41
N ARG A 85 2.34 -6.45 -2.55
CA ARG A 85 2.00 -7.63 -1.77
C ARG A 85 3.14 -8.65 -1.75
N TRP A 86 3.34 -9.29 -0.59
CA TRP A 86 4.33 -10.31 -0.31
C TRP A 86 5.78 -9.85 -0.35
N THR A 87 6.03 -8.55 -0.34
CA THR A 87 7.38 -8.00 -0.18
C THR A 87 7.60 -7.49 1.24
N ASN A 88 8.86 -7.43 1.68
CA ASN A 88 9.23 -7.12 3.06
C ASN A 88 9.82 -5.71 3.25
N ALA A 89 10.38 -5.12 2.20
CA ALA A 89 11.00 -3.80 2.30
C ALA A 89 9.95 -2.74 2.66
N LYS A 90 10.11 -2.05 3.80
CA LYS A 90 9.22 -0.94 4.18
C LYS A 90 9.58 0.26 3.33
N MET A 91 8.87 0.41 2.24
CA MET A 91 8.98 1.55 1.34
C MET A 91 7.88 2.56 1.68
N GLU A 92 8.20 3.85 1.63
CA GLU A 92 7.26 4.93 1.96
C GLU A 92 7.55 6.19 1.15
N MET A 93 6.55 7.01 0.91
CA MET A 93 6.75 8.38 0.40
C MET A 93 7.53 9.17 1.44
N SER A 94 8.71 9.68 1.04
CA SER A 94 9.51 10.50 1.95
C SER A 94 8.79 11.80 2.27
N THR A 95 8.46 12.01 3.51
CA THR A 95 7.86 13.27 4.00
C THR A 95 8.90 14.38 4.13
N LYS A 96 10.21 14.09 4.01
CA LYS A 96 11.32 15.03 4.28
C LYS A 96 12.02 15.56 3.04
N GLU A 97 11.91 14.84 1.91
CA GLU A 97 12.67 15.16 0.71
C GLU A 97 11.83 15.89 -0.35
N PRO A 98 12.44 16.83 -1.11
CA PRO A 98 11.73 17.47 -2.22
C PRO A 98 11.14 16.45 -3.19
N LEU A 99 9.94 16.71 -3.69
CA LEU A 99 9.15 15.83 -4.55
C LEU A 99 8.74 14.50 -3.89
N ASN A 100 8.95 14.33 -2.60
CA ASN A 100 8.49 13.19 -1.80
C ASN A 100 8.66 11.81 -2.48
N PRO A 101 9.89 11.45 -2.94
CA PRO A 101 10.11 10.18 -3.63
C PRO A 101 9.82 9.00 -2.70
N ILE A 102 9.43 7.85 -3.25
CA ILE A 102 9.38 6.62 -2.46
C ILE A 102 10.81 6.17 -2.14
N ARG A 103 11.07 5.93 -0.86
CA ARG A 103 12.33 5.41 -0.33
C ARG A 103 12.09 4.25 0.63
N GLN A 104 13.12 3.48 0.90
CA GLN A 104 13.06 2.51 1.98
C GLN A 104 13.33 3.20 3.32
N ASP A 105 12.48 2.94 4.30
CA ASP A 105 12.68 3.41 5.68
C ASP A 105 14.02 2.88 6.24
N ILE A 106 14.66 3.72 7.04
CA ILE A 106 15.97 3.42 7.65
C ILE A 106 15.80 3.44 9.17
N LYS A 107 16.05 2.32 9.80
CA LYS A 107 16.04 2.17 11.25
C LYS A 107 17.45 1.82 11.76
N GLU A 108 17.96 2.63 12.67
CA GLU A 108 19.31 2.41 13.26
C GLU A 108 20.41 2.26 12.20
N GLY A 109 20.30 3.05 11.11
CA GLY A 109 21.26 3.04 9.99
C GLY A 109 21.11 1.90 8.99
N ASN A 110 20.15 1.01 9.18
CA ASN A 110 19.89 -0.12 8.30
C ASN A 110 18.55 0.03 7.56
N LEU A 111 18.49 -0.52 6.36
CA LEU A 111 17.23 -0.61 5.61
C LEU A 111 16.22 -1.45 6.41
N ARG A 112 15.01 -0.92 6.56
CA ARG A 112 13.95 -1.60 7.32
C ARG A 112 13.20 -2.58 6.45
N TYR A 113 13.03 -3.80 6.99
CA TYR A 113 12.20 -4.86 6.42
C TYR A 113 11.25 -5.36 7.50
N VAL A 114 9.99 -5.58 7.14
CA VAL A 114 9.08 -6.28 8.06
C VAL A 114 9.49 -7.73 8.19
N LYS A 115 9.34 -8.28 9.39
CA LYS A 115 9.64 -9.68 9.68
C LYS A 115 8.46 -10.57 9.26
N ASN A 116 8.76 -11.78 8.76
CA ASN A 116 7.72 -12.75 8.42
C ASN A 116 7.22 -13.42 9.71
N CYS A 117 6.14 -12.90 10.30
CA CYS A 117 5.46 -13.54 11.42
C CYS A 117 4.59 -14.67 10.88
N PHE A 118 4.96 -15.94 11.18
CA PHE A 118 4.20 -17.08 10.67
C PHE A 118 2.71 -16.98 11.05
N PRO A 119 1.75 -17.16 10.10
CA PRO A 119 1.91 -17.67 8.73
C PRO A 119 2.08 -16.59 7.64
N TYR A 120 2.34 -15.34 7.97
CA TYR A 120 2.37 -14.22 7.05
C TYR A 120 3.76 -13.94 6.48
N HIS A 121 3.86 -13.83 5.16
CA HIS A 121 5.08 -13.48 4.45
C HIS A 121 4.98 -12.04 3.90
N GLY A 122 5.84 -11.14 4.39
CA GLY A 122 5.82 -9.73 3.99
C GLY A 122 4.47 -9.06 4.25
N TYR A 123 4.16 -8.04 3.48
CA TYR A 123 2.84 -7.39 3.48
C TYR A 123 1.81 -8.26 2.75
N ILE A 124 0.67 -8.53 3.36
CA ILE A 124 -0.35 -9.42 2.76
C ILE A 124 -1.30 -8.72 1.79
N TRP A 125 -1.16 -7.41 1.63
CA TRP A 125 -1.88 -6.54 0.68
C TRP A 125 -0.89 -5.81 -0.21
N ASN A 126 -1.37 -5.18 -1.30
CA ASN A 126 -0.67 -4.03 -1.82
C ASN A 126 -0.86 -2.88 -0.82
N TYR A 127 0.24 -2.33 -0.33
CA TYR A 127 0.22 -1.32 0.71
C TYR A 127 0.76 0.00 0.17
N GLY A 128 0.23 1.11 0.66
CA GLY A 128 0.64 2.44 0.25
C GLY A 128 -0.21 3.50 0.92
N ALA A 129 -0.34 4.66 0.30
CA ALA A 129 -1.03 5.78 0.91
C ALA A 129 -1.98 6.49 -0.07
N ILE A 130 -2.95 7.22 0.49
CA ILE A 130 -3.82 8.12 -0.25
C ILE A 130 -3.12 9.48 -0.35
N PRO A 131 -2.86 9.99 -1.56
CA PRO A 131 -2.31 11.33 -1.77
C PRO A 131 -3.17 12.42 -1.15
N GLN A 132 -2.56 13.59 -0.87
CA GLN A 132 -3.26 14.77 -0.36
C GLN A 132 -4.06 14.51 0.94
N THR A 133 -3.53 13.61 1.80
CA THR A 133 -4.01 13.37 3.16
C THR A 133 -2.85 13.50 4.14
N TRP A 134 -3.11 13.81 5.41
CA TRP A 134 -2.07 13.93 6.42
C TRP A 134 -2.62 13.66 7.82
N GLU A 135 -2.03 12.70 8.53
CA GLU A 135 -2.31 12.39 9.92
C GLU A 135 -1.54 13.37 10.83
N ASP A 136 -2.14 14.55 11.08
CA ASP A 136 -1.50 15.69 11.74
C ASP A 136 -1.06 15.34 13.19
N PRO A 137 0.24 15.37 13.53
CA PRO A 137 0.71 15.14 14.90
C PRO A 137 0.33 16.29 15.88
N GLY A 138 -0.17 17.40 15.38
CA GLY A 138 -0.75 18.48 16.17
C GLY A 138 -2.20 18.24 16.60
N PHE A 139 -2.87 17.25 16.00
CA PHE A 139 -4.26 16.91 16.25
C PHE A 139 -4.36 15.62 17.09
N ILE A 140 -5.23 15.64 18.11
CA ILE A 140 -5.56 14.43 18.89
C ILE A 140 -6.86 13.86 18.35
N ASP A 141 -6.77 12.68 17.74
CA ASP A 141 -7.94 11.96 17.24
C ASP A 141 -8.82 11.51 18.40
N THR A 142 -10.12 11.82 18.31
CA THR A 142 -11.09 11.53 19.39
C THR A 142 -11.44 10.06 19.52
N ASN A 143 -11.16 9.25 18.49
CA ASN A 143 -11.47 7.81 18.49
C ASN A 143 -10.34 6.98 19.12
N THR A 144 -9.10 7.40 18.92
CA THR A 144 -7.89 6.73 19.44
C THR A 144 -7.34 7.38 20.69
N ASN A 145 -7.66 8.67 20.91
CA ASN A 145 -7.08 9.55 21.92
C ASN A 145 -5.54 9.68 21.79
N CYS A 146 -5.04 9.58 20.56
CA CYS A 146 -3.63 9.69 20.19
C CYS A 146 -3.46 10.77 19.12
N LYS A 147 -2.25 11.25 18.92
CA LYS A 147 -1.87 12.16 17.84
C LYS A 147 -1.67 11.39 16.55
N GLY A 148 -1.80 12.05 15.39
CA GLY A 148 -1.41 11.48 14.11
C GLY A 148 0.09 11.19 14.03
N ASP A 149 0.47 10.26 13.16
CA ASP A 149 1.84 9.77 12.99
C ASP A 149 2.71 10.60 12.04
N ASN A 150 2.14 11.67 11.48
CA ASN A 150 2.80 12.60 10.55
C ASN A 150 2.97 12.09 9.11
N ASP A 151 2.33 11.00 8.73
CA ASP A 151 2.35 10.43 7.38
C ASP A 151 1.00 10.63 6.65
N PRO A 152 0.93 10.45 5.33
CA PRO A 152 -0.35 10.35 4.64
C PRO A 152 -1.09 9.09 5.09
N ILE A 153 -2.45 9.10 5.03
CA ILE A 153 -3.24 7.97 5.50
C ILE A 153 -2.93 6.69 4.73
N ASP A 154 -2.66 5.63 5.44
CA ASP A 154 -2.29 4.32 4.92
C ASP A 154 -3.48 3.54 4.34
N ILE A 155 -3.20 2.73 3.31
CA ILE A 155 -4.22 1.93 2.63
C ILE A 155 -3.73 0.53 2.30
N CYS A 156 -4.57 -0.46 2.62
CA CYS A 156 -4.42 -1.87 2.29
C CYS A 156 -5.35 -2.23 1.12
N GLU A 157 -4.80 -2.42 -0.06
CA GLU A 157 -5.55 -2.86 -1.24
C GLU A 157 -5.59 -4.38 -1.27
N ILE A 158 -6.81 -4.97 -1.14
CA ILE A 158 -7.04 -6.40 -0.90
C ILE A 158 -7.33 -7.23 -2.14
N GLY A 159 -7.41 -6.63 -3.33
CA GLY A 159 -7.71 -7.32 -4.60
C GLY A 159 -6.64 -8.37 -4.96
N TYR A 160 -6.87 -9.15 -5.99
CA TYR A 160 -6.01 -10.30 -6.33
C TYR A 160 -4.70 -9.93 -7.02
N ARG A 161 -4.65 -8.77 -7.68
CA ARG A 161 -3.47 -8.35 -8.45
C ARG A 161 -2.32 -7.95 -7.51
N VAL A 162 -1.11 -8.40 -7.80
CA VAL A 162 0.10 -7.85 -7.20
C VAL A 162 0.52 -6.61 -7.98
N ALA A 163 0.44 -5.45 -7.36
CA ALA A 163 0.84 -4.19 -7.95
C ALA A 163 2.37 -4.02 -7.97
N LYS A 164 2.85 -3.00 -8.69
CA LYS A 164 4.26 -2.61 -8.67
C LYS A 164 4.44 -1.40 -7.74
N ARG A 165 5.62 -1.28 -7.14
CA ARG A 165 6.00 -0.06 -6.43
C ARG A 165 5.93 1.14 -7.37
N GLY A 166 5.29 2.21 -6.92
CA GLY A 166 5.07 3.41 -7.70
C GLY A 166 3.89 3.35 -8.66
N ASP A 167 3.14 2.23 -8.71
CA ASP A 167 1.84 2.24 -9.40
C ASP A 167 0.90 3.25 -8.70
N VAL A 168 0.20 4.05 -9.50
CA VAL A 168 -0.94 4.83 -9.03
C VAL A 168 -2.19 4.11 -9.50
N ILE A 169 -2.97 3.60 -8.57
CA ILE A 169 -4.15 2.78 -8.88
C ILE A 169 -5.42 3.43 -8.36
N ARG A 170 -6.54 3.18 -9.03
CA ARG A 170 -7.86 3.66 -8.60
C ARG A 170 -8.49 2.62 -7.70
N VAL A 171 -8.90 3.05 -6.52
CA VAL A 171 -9.46 2.16 -5.52
C VAL A 171 -10.82 2.64 -5.03
N LYS A 172 -11.63 1.68 -4.62
CA LYS A 172 -12.86 1.89 -3.88
C LYS A 172 -12.62 1.57 -2.42
N ILE A 173 -12.94 2.51 -1.53
CA ILE A 173 -12.83 2.33 -0.08
C ILE A 173 -13.95 1.39 0.39
N LEU A 174 -13.60 0.48 1.28
CA LEU A 174 -14.52 -0.51 1.86
C LEU A 174 -14.68 -0.35 3.37
N GLY A 175 -13.66 0.15 4.05
CA GLY A 175 -13.68 0.33 5.50
C GLY A 175 -12.36 0.84 6.01
N ILE A 176 -12.20 0.86 7.34
CA ILE A 176 -11.01 1.37 8.02
C ILE A 176 -10.80 0.70 9.37
N MET A 177 -9.56 0.51 9.76
CA MET A 177 -9.15 0.05 11.08
C MET A 177 -8.34 1.13 11.80
N ALA A 178 -8.57 1.27 13.10
CA ALA A 178 -7.91 2.28 13.94
C ALA A 178 -6.73 1.66 14.69
N LEU A 179 -5.57 1.56 14.05
CA LEU A 179 -4.34 1.12 14.71
C LEU A 179 -3.84 2.21 15.66
N VAL A 180 -3.36 1.81 16.84
CA VAL A 180 -2.58 2.65 17.76
C VAL A 180 -1.16 2.09 17.76
N ASP A 181 -0.29 2.70 16.97
CA ASP A 181 1.09 2.27 16.79
C ASP A 181 2.03 3.11 17.66
N GLU A 182 2.65 2.48 18.65
CA GLU A 182 3.56 3.12 19.62
C GLU A 182 3.00 4.41 20.28
N GLY A 183 1.68 4.54 20.37
CA GLY A 183 0.98 5.68 20.98
C GLY A 183 0.58 6.78 20.01
N GLU A 184 0.69 6.54 18.72
CA GLU A 184 0.21 7.38 17.63
C GLU A 184 -1.00 6.76 16.94
N THR A 185 -1.88 7.61 16.41
CA THR A 185 -2.98 7.19 15.54
C THR A 185 -2.41 6.88 14.17
N ASP A 186 -2.70 5.70 13.69
CA ASP A 186 -2.22 5.20 12.41
C ASP A 186 -3.40 4.46 11.74
N TRP A 187 -4.20 5.20 10.97
CA TRP A 187 -5.39 4.68 10.31
C TRP A 187 -5.03 3.74 9.14
N LYS A 188 -5.70 2.59 9.05
CA LYS A 188 -5.51 1.60 7.98
C LYS A 188 -6.78 1.45 7.18
N LEU A 189 -6.84 2.06 6.00
CA LEU A 189 -7.93 1.92 5.06
C LEU A 189 -7.94 0.52 4.45
N LEU A 190 -9.12 -0.05 4.23
CA LEU A 190 -9.35 -1.26 3.45
C LEU A 190 -9.99 -0.87 2.13
N ALA A 191 -9.39 -1.29 1.02
CA ALA A 191 -9.84 -0.90 -0.31
C ALA A 191 -9.62 -1.99 -1.35
N ILE A 192 -10.26 -1.84 -2.51
CA ILE A 192 -10.11 -2.73 -3.65
C ILE A 192 -9.88 -1.93 -4.94
N ASP A 193 -8.94 -2.37 -5.79
CA ASP A 193 -8.76 -1.84 -7.15
C ASP A 193 -10.11 -1.91 -7.90
N VAL A 194 -10.55 -0.80 -8.47
CA VAL A 194 -11.83 -0.73 -9.21
C VAL A 194 -11.88 -1.70 -10.41
N ASN A 195 -10.72 -2.16 -10.88
CA ASN A 195 -10.60 -3.12 -11.97
C ASN A 195 -10.59 -4.59 -11.47
N ASP A 196 -10.60 -4.82 -10.14
CA ASP A 196 -10.69 -6.17 -9.61
C ASP A 196 -12.06 -6.78 -9.93
N PRO A 197 -12.14 -8.06 -10.34
CA PRO A 197 -13.43 -8.72 -10.62
C PRO A 197 -14.42 -8.69 -9.46
N LEU A 198 -13.93 -8.66 -8.21
CA LEU A 198 -14.78 -8.57 -7.01
C LEU A 198 -15.21 -7.13 -6.67
N ALA A 199 -14.62 -6.10 -7.30
CA ALA A 199 -14.92 -4.71 -6.97
C ALA A 199 -16.42 -4.35 -7.09
N LYS A 200 -17.14 -5.01 -8.00
CA LYS A 200 -18.60 -4.82 -8.18
C LYS A 200 -19.42 -5.35 -7.00
N ASP A 201 -18.92 -6.36 -6.31
CA ASP A 201 -19.61 -7.08 -5.23
C ASP A 201 -19.19 -6.58 -3.83
N LEU A 202 -18.07 -5.85 -3.72
CA LEU A 202 -17.54 -5.27 -2.49
C LEU A 202 -17.88 -3.79 -2.41
N ASN A 203 -18.76 -3.39 -1.50
CA ASN A 203 -19.21 -2.00 -1.33
C ASN A 203 -19.01 -1.45 0.08
N ASP A 204 -18.85 -2.35 1.05
CA ASP A 204 -18.63 -2.01 2.46
C ASP A 204 -17.82 -3.12 3.14
N VAL A 205 -17.43 -2.91 4.40
CA VAL A 205 -16.64 -3.84 5.20
C VAL A 205 -17.31 -5.22 5.36
N GLN A 206 -18.64 -5.26 5.46
CA GLN A 206 -19.39 -6.53 5.58
C GLN A 206 -19.28 -7.39 4.31
N ASP A 207 -19.10 -6.78 3.14
CA ASP A 207 -18.91 -7.52 1.90
C ASP A 207 -17.54 -8.23 1.88
N ILE A 208 -16.53 -7.68 2.57
CA ILE A 208 -15.22 -8.33 2.71
C ILE A 208 -15.40 -9.68 3.43
N GLU A 209 -16.09 -9.72 4.56
CA GLU A 209 -16.30 -10.97 5.30
C GLU A 209 -17.09 -12.00 4.48
N LYS A 210 -18.04 -11.54 3.66
CA LYS A 210 -18.87 -12.40 2.82
C LYS A 210 -18.08 -13.01 1.64
N HIS A 211 -17.24 -12.23 0.97
CA HIS A 211 -16.57 -12.63 -0.27
C HIS A 211 -15.11 -13.03 -0.08
N MET A 212 -14.47 -12.59 0.99
CA MET A 212 -13.07 -12.83 1.34
C MET A 212 -12.95 -13.18 2.85
N PRO A 213 -13.64 -14.26 3.31
CA PRO A 213 -13.70 -14.61 4.73
C PRO A 213 -12.31 -14.76 5.33
N GLY A 214 -12.09 -14.15 6.51
CA GLY A 214 -10.82 -14.14 7.22
C GLY A 214 -9.86 -13.02 6.81
N MET A 215 -10.16 -12.21 5.78
CA MET A 215 -9.27 -11.13 5.35
C MET A 215 -9.13 -10.04 6.43
N ILE A 216 -10.24 -9.64 7.07
CA ILE A 216 -10.22 -8.63 8.13
C ILE A 216 -9.47 -9.16 9.36
N GLU A 217 -9.72 -10.42 9.75
CA GLU A 217 -9.02 -11.05 10.87
C GLU A 217 -7.52 -11.16 10.60
N ALA A 218 -7.11 -11.58 9.40
CA ALA A 218 -5.70 -11.66 9.01
C ALA A 218 -5.05 -10.26 9.01
N THR A 219 -5.78 -9.23 8.58
CA THR A 219 -5.31 -7.84 8.61
C THR A 219 -5.09 -7.36 10.04
N PHE A 220 -6.07 -7.59 10.92
CA PHE A 220 -5.95 -7.28 12.34
C PHE A 220 -4.76 -7.99 12.98
N GLU A 221 -4.65 -9.30 12.77
CA GLU A 221 -3.58 -10.11 13.36
C GLU A 221 -2.21 -9.67 12.85
N TRP A 222 -2.08 -9.42 11.53
CA TRP A 222 -0.83 -8.96 10.93
C TRP A 222 -0.32 -7.68 11.60
N PHE A 223 -1.15 -6.64 11.68
CA PHE A 223 -0.76 -5.38 12.32
C PHE A 223 -0.54 -5.52 13.83
N ARG A 224 -1.25 -6.44 14.48
CA ARG A 224 -1.04 -6.70 15.91
C ARG A 224 0.33 -7.25 16.21
N ILE A 225 0.86 -8.13 15.35
CA ILE A 225 2.04 -8.94 15.66
C ILE A 225 3.34 -8.53 14.94
N TYR A 226 3.27 -7.76 13.88
CA TYR A 226 4.39 -7.54 12.94
C TYR A 226 5.64 -6.91 13.58
N LYS A 227 5.51 -6.20 14.70
CA LYS A 227 6.64 -5.60 15.45
C LYS A 227 7.16 -6.46 16.60
N ILE A 228 6.49 -7.57 16.95
CA ILE A 228 6.92 -8.43 18.06
C ILE A 228 8.33 -8.99 17.84
N PRO A 229 8.73 -9.43 16.63
CA PRO A 229 10.10 -9.89 16.40
C PRO A 229 11.17 -8.81 16.56
N ASP A 230 10.80 -7.54 16.54
CA ASP A 230 11.68 -6.40 16.82
C ASP A 230 11.72 -6.03 18.32
N GLY A 231 11.15 -6.90 19.19
CA GLY A 231 11.12 -6.70 20.64
C GLY A 231 10.03 -5.73 21.13
N LYS A 232 9.09 -5.33 20.27
CA LYS A 232 7.97 -4.48 20.64
C LYS A 232 6.81 -5.34 21.17
N PRO A 233 5.93 -4.80 22.02
CA PRO A 233 4.66 -5.45 22.35
C PRO A 233 3.77 -5.56 21.11
N GLY A 234 2.73 -6.40 21.19
CA GLY A 234 1.66 -6.39 20.19
C GLY A 234 0.98 -5.03 20.13
N ASN A 235 0.70 -4.54 18.92
CA ASN A 235 0.00 -3.29 18.73
C ASN A 235 -1.44 -3.36 19.23
N ARG A 236 -1.98 -2.19 19.57
CA ARG A 236 -3.36 -2.02 20.01
C ARG A 236 -4.20 -1.41 18.90
N PHE A 237 -5.50 -1.54 19.02
CA PHE A 237 -6.47 -0.92 18.14
C PHE A 237 -7.53 -0.22 18.98
N ALA A 238 -8.03 0.91 18.50
CA ALA A 238 -9.31 1.42 18.98
C ALA A 238 -10.46 0.51 18.52
N PHE A 239 -11.65 0.71 19.05
CA PHE A 239 -12.84 -0.09 18.74
C PHE A 239 -12.66 -1.59 18.96
N ASN A 240 -11.74 -2.01 19.83
CA ASN A 240 -11.39 -3.42 20.10
C ASN A 240 -10.95 -4.18 18.82
N GLY A 241 -10.39 -3.48 17.83
CA GLY A 241 -9.97 -4.06 16.54
C GLY A 241 -11.08 -4.23 15.52
N GLU A 242 -12.29 -3.76 15.81
CA GLU A 242 -13.39 -3.79 14.84
C GLU A 242 -13.12 -2.82 13.68
N ALA A 243 -13.18 -3.31 12.45
CA ALA A 243 -13.14 -2.48 11.26
C ALA A 243 -14.44 -1.67 11.13
N LYS A 244 -14.32 -0.37 10.87
CA LYS A 244 -15.45 0.52 10.62
C LYS A 244 -15.80 0.56 9.15
N ASN A 245 -17.06 0.89 8.86
CA ASN A 245 -17.65 0.87 7.54
C ASN A 245 -17.07 1.95 6.61
N ARG A 246 -17.43 1.87 5.36
CA ARG A 246 -17.01 2.82 4.31
C ARG A 246 -17.32 4.26 4.67
N GLU A 247 -18.52 4.56 5.18
CA GLU A 247 -18.93 5.93 5.52
C GLU A 247 -18.02 6.53 6.59
N PHE A 248 -17.66 5.73 7.60
CA PHE A 248 -16.71 6.15 8.63
C PHE A 248 -15.31 6.41 8.01
N ALA A 249 -14.83 5.51 7.15
CA ALA A 249 -13.55 5.66 6.48
C ALA A 249 -13.49 6.95 5.65
N GLU A 250 -14.53 7.24 4.89
CA GLU A 250 -14.60 8.46 4.06
C GLU A 250 -14.60 9.75 4.89
N ARG A 251 -15.16 9.73 6.11
CA ARG A 251 -15.05 10.88 7.04
C ARG A 251 -13.61 11.09 7.52
N ILE A 252 -12.89 10.03 7.86
CA ILE A 252 -11.48 10.13 8.26
C ILE A 252 -10.62 10.61 7.09
N ILE A 253 -10.85 10.12 5.88
CA ILE A 253 -10.16 10.62 4.68
C ILE A 253 -10.42 12.13 4.49
N ALA A 254 -11.66 12.58 4.66
CA ALA A 254 -12.00 14.00 4.53
C ALA A 254 -11.33 14.85 5.62
N GLU A 255 -11.21 14.34 6.84
CA GLU A 255 -10.52 14.99 7.95
C GLU A 255 -9.01 15.10 7.67
N THR A 256 -8.35 14.00 7.34
CA THR A 256 -6.91 13.99 7.02
C THR A 256 -6.59 14.81 5.76
N HIS A 257 -7.52 14.88 4.80
CA HIS A 257 -7.40 15.80 3.66
C HIS A 257 -7.49 17.28 4.07
N ASN A 258 -8.34 17.63 5.03
CA ASN A 258 -8.40 18.99 5.56
C ASN A 258 -7.12 19.35 6.34
N HIS A 259 -6.53 18.40 7.07
CA HIS A 259 -5.22 18.58 7.69
C HIS A 259 -4.14 18.84 6.64
N TRP A 260 -4.14 18.05 5.54
CA TRP A 260 -3.22 18.29 4.41
C TRP A 260 -3.41 19.67 3.78
N LYS A 261 -4.66 20.15 3.58
CA LYS A 261 -4.90 21.51 3.09
C LYS A 261 -4.29 22.57 4.01
N ALA A 262 -4.42 22.39 5.32
CA ALA A 262 -3.83 23.28 6.30
C ALA A 262 -2.29 23.22 6.26
N LEU A 263 -1.71 22.02 6.11
CA LEU A 263 -0.28 21.82 5.92
C LEU A 263 0.25 22.62 4.73
N MET A 264 -0.43 22.53 3.56
CA MET A 264 -0.01 23.19 2.33
C MET A 264 -0.08 24.73 2.38
N GLN A 265 -0.71 25.30 3.38
CA GLN A 265 -0.74 26.75 3.62
C GLN A 265 0.31 27.22 4.64
N ARG A 266 1.01 26.31 5.30
CA ARG A 266 2.05 26.67 6.28
C ARG A 266 3.26 27.27 5.58
N THR A 267 3.78 28.34 6.13
CA THR A 267 5.02 29.02 5.67
C THR A 267 6.16 28.89 6.67
N ASP A 268 5.89 28.26 7.83
CA ASP A 268 6.89 27.92 8.83
C ASP A 268 7.68 26.66 8.46
N THR A 269 8.77 26.41 9.18
CA THR A 269 9.57 25.20 9.00
C THR A 269 8.78 23.97 9.48
N SER A 270 8.04 23.37 8.55
CA SER A 270 7.40 22.07 8.77
C SER A 270 8.44 20.95 8.69
N PRO A 271 8.32 19.88 9.50
CA PRO A 271 9.11 18.68 9.31
C PRO A 271 8.79 17.95 7.98
N ILE A 272 7.68 18.34 7.31
CA ILE A 272 7.25 17.80 6.02
C ILE A 272 7.71 18.74 4.91
N ASN A 273 8.31 18.16 3.88
CA ASN A 273 8.58 18.83 2.63
C ASN A 273 7.29 18.95 1.82
N SER A 274 6.77 20.16 1.70
CA SER A 274 5.51 20.47 1.02
C SER A 274 5.68 20.87 -0.44
N SER A 275 6.84 20.57 -1.08
CA SER A 275 7.09 20.96 -2.47
C SER A 275 6.04 20.33 -3.41
N THR A 276 5.47 21.17 -4.25
CA THR A 276 4.47 20.83 -5.26
C THR A 276 4.90 21.42 -6.61
N THR A 277 4.50 20.80 -7.70
CA THR A 277 4.76 21.33 -9.05
C THR A 277 3.49 21.68 -9.83
N THR A 278 2.32 21.42 -9.24
CA THR A 278 1.02 21.59 -9.92
C THR A 278 0.06 22.53 -9.19
N LEU A 279 0.26 22.82 -7.91
CA LEU A 279 -0.66 23.65 -7.13
C LEU A 279 -0.32 25.14 -7.32
N GLU A 280 -0.88 25.75 -8.36
CA GLU A 280 -0.67 27.16 -8.67
C GLU A 280 -1.04 28.06 -7.49
N GLY A 281 -0.19 29.06 -7.24
CA GLY A 281 -0.35 30.00 -6.12
C GLY A 281 -0.01 29.46 -4.74
N ASN A 282 0.41 28.19 -4.64
CA ASN A 282 0.88 27.61 -3.39
C ASN A 282 2.29 28.15 -3.02
N PRO A 283 2.56 28.48 -1.75
CA PRO A 283 3.88 29.00 -1.31
C PRO A 283 5.04 28.02 -1.55
N HIS A 284 4.75 26.74 -1.74
CA HIS A 284 5.73 25.67 -1.96
C HIS A 284 5.83 25.23 -3.43
N LEU A 285 5.27 26.04 -4.35
CA LEU A 285 5.33 25.74 -5.79
C LEU A 285 6.77 25.75 -6.29
N MET A 286 7.18 24.64 -6.86
CA MET A 286 8.49 24.42 -7.46
C MET A 286 8.36 24.42 -8.99
N SER A 287 9.27 25.10 -9.69
CA SER A 287 9.33 25.03 -11.14
C SER A 287 9.77 23.63 -11.63
N GLN A 288 9.42 23.26 -12.86
CA GLN A 288 9.88 22.00 -13.44
C GLN A 288 11.42 21.95 -13.60
N GLN A 289 12.10 23.09 -13.80
CA GLN A 289 13.55 23.15 -13.83
C GLN A 289 14.18 22.82 -12.47
N GLU A 290 13.62 23.33 -11.38
CA GLU A 290 14.04 22.97 -10.01
C GLU A 290 13.76 21.51 -9.72
N ALA A 291 12.56 20.99 -10.08
CA ALA A 291 12.20 19.59 -9.90
C ALA A 291 13.17 18.66 -10.67
N GLU A 292 13.51 18.99 -11.92
CA GLU A 292 14.48 18.25 -12.70
C GLU A 292 15.88 18.29 -12.06
N SER A 293 16.28 19.43 -11.51
CA SER A 293 17.55 19.58 -10.79
C SER A 293 17.60 18.68 -9.55
N VAL A 294 16.50 18.59 -8.78
CA VAL A 294 16.39 17.67 -7.64
C VAL A 294 16.62 16.23 -8.09
N VAL A 295 15.92 15.77 -9.13
CA VAL A 295 16.04 14.39 -9.62
C VAL A 295 17.41 14.09 -10.21
N THR A 296 17.98 15.01 -10.96
CA THR A 296 19.30 14.81 -11.60
C THR A 296 20.45 14.85 -10.60
N SER A 297 20.31 15.56 -9.47
CA SER A 297 21.28 15.57 -8.38
C SER A 297 21.29 14.29 -7.54
N ALA A 298 20.21 13.50 -7.58
CA ALA A 298 20.16 12.21 -6.91
C ALA A 298 21.12 11.20 -7.58
N PRO A 299 21.69 10.25 -6.80
CA PRO A 299 22.65 9.27 -7.35
C PRO A 299 22.11 8.55 -8.59
N VAL A 300 22.98 8.31 -9.56
CA VAL A 300 22.59 7.55 -10.77
C VAL A 300 22.23 6.12 -10.41
N PRO A 301 21.29 5.46 -11.15
CA PRO A 301 20.98 4.05 -10.94
C PRO A 301 22.23 3.17 -11.09
N GLY A 302 22.42 2.26 -10.14
CA GLY A 302 23.47 1.26 -10.17
C GLY A 302 22.87 -0.16 -10.20
N PRO A 303 23.70 -1.20 -10.38
CA PRO A 303 23.23 -2.57 -10.23
C PRO A 303 22.69 -2.76 -8.82
N GLY A 304 21.49 -3.34 -8.70
CA GLY A 304 20.84 -3.58 -7.40
C GLY A 304 21.76 -4.38 -6.47
N ALA A 305 21.81 -3.99 -5.20
CA ALA A 305 22.43 -4.82 -4.17
C ALA A 305 21.56 -6.04 -3.88
N GLY A 306 22.19 -7.17 -3.55
CA GLY A 306 21.48 -8.36 -3.08
C GLY A 306 20.73 -8.06 -1.78
N GLN A 307 19.57 -8.68 -1.60
CA GLN A 307 18.90 -8.66 -0.30
C GLN A 307 19.53 -9.68 0.65
N ASP A 308 19.52 -9.37 1.95
CA ASP A 308 19.93 -10.32 2.97
C ASP A 308 18.95 -11.51 3.00
N ALA A 309 19.46 -12.74 2.87
CA ALA A 309 18.67 -13.96 2.95
C ALA A 309 17.91 -14.11 4.31
N ALA A 310 18.36 -13.41 5.36
CA ALA A 310 17.67 -13.39 6.64
C ALA A 310 16.27 -12.73 6.57
N ILE A 311 15.96 -12.00 5.49
CA ILE A 311 14.63 -11.40 5.25
C ILE A 311 13.56 -12.50 5.13
N ASP A 312 13.89 -13.66 4.55
CA ASP A 312 12.97 -14.78 4.36
C ASP A 312 12.75 -15.62 5.62
N LYS A 313 13.47 -15.31 6.72
CA LYS A 313 13.34 -16.04 7.98
C LYS A 313 11.93 -15.92 8.56
N TRP A 314 11.37 -17.05 9.00
CA TRP A 314 10.14 -17.11 9.78
C TRP A 314 10.36 -16.78 11.26
N TYR A 315 9.43 -16.03 11.81
CA TYR A 315 9.35 -15.74 13.25
C TYR A 315 8.03 -16.30 13.79
N TYR A 316 8.13 -17.10 14.85
CA TYR A 316 6.97 -17.64 15.56
C TYR A 316 6.75 -16.78 16.80
N VAL A 317 5.63 -16.07 16.83
CA VAL A 317 5.34 -15.07 17.87
C VAL A 317 4.11 -15.48 18.68
N THR A 318 4.09 -15.08 19.94
CA THR A 318 2.93 -15.22 20.83
C THR A 318 2.61 -13.85 21.39
N VAL A 319 1.37 -13.42 21.24
CA VAL A 319 0.89 -12.19 21.91
C VAL A 319 0.67 -12.52 23.37
N LYS A 320 1.39 -11.84 24.26
CA LYS A 320 1.23 -11.94 25.71
C LYS A 320 0.14 -11.03 26.20
#